data_9a2577133ed97a6c2337c205674ff4bb
#
_entry.id   9a2577133ed97a6c2337c205674ff4bb
#
_cell.length_a   1.000
_cell.length_b   1.000
_cell.length_c   1.000
_cell.angle_alpha   90.00
_cell.angle_beta   90.00
_cell.angle_gamma   90.00
#
_symmetry.space_group_name_H-M   'P 1'
#
loop_
_entity.id
_entity.type
_entity.pdbx_description
1 polymer ?
#
loop_
_entity_poly.entity_id
_entity_poly.type
_entity_poly.pdbx_seq_one_letter_code
_entity_poly.pdbx_strand_id
1 'polypeptide(L)'
;GLFAAVNESTWEHIKIALTPTLLWGLVDGFIFGANVNYFLAKVSSVLVIILLIPILFYGYKKIVKKDLFVVDIVIFYIAIICSQLLFNFLLGVSPVNFIICYLSCVGAFVVFGCYMLLTLLPLRNFIFKDPLTNRYGFRAHSGLFCLRKKKKDNGKHKRIS
;
A
#
# COMPACT_ATOMS: atom_id res chain seq x y z
N GLY A 1 9.50 6.66 -5.80
CA GLY A 1 9.30 5.55 -6.44
C GLY A 1 9.12 4.20 -5.79
N LEU A 2 10.21 3.49 -5.48
CA LEU A 2 10.08 2.10 -5.01
C LEU A 2 9.47 2.01 -3.61
N PHE A 3 9.84 2.91 -2.73
CA PHE A 3 9.44 2.91 -1.30
C PHE A 3 8.52 4.06 -0.92
N ALA A 4 8.27 5.01 -1.79
CA ALA A 4 7.45 6.18 -1.51
C ALA A 4 6.38 6.38 -2.58
N ALA A 5 5.25 6.98 -2.18
CA ALA A 5 4.17 7.32 -3.09
C ALA A 5 4.65 8.31 -4.17
N VAL A 6 4.27 8.03 -5.42
CA VAL A 6 4.65 8.83 -6.59
C VAL A 6 3.44 9.59 -7.15
N ASN A 7 2.24 9.10 -6.89
CA ASN A 7 0.97 9.67 -7.36
C ASN A 7 -0.16 9.38 -6.36
N GLU A 8 -1.36 9.89 -6.59
CA GLU A 8 -2.53 9.72 -5.73
C GLU A 8 -3.37 8.48 -6.05
N SER A 9 -2.78 7.45 -6.67
CA SER A 9 -3.49 6.20 -6.95
C SER A 9 -3.73 5.38 -5.67
N THR A 10 -4.77 4.57 -5.66
CA THR A 10 -5.07 3.66 -4.53
C THR A 10 -3.91 2.71 -4.24
N TRP A 11 -3.17 2.27 -5.28
CA TRP A 11 -1.97 1.45 -5.11
C TRP A 11 -0.89 2.16 -4.29
N GLU A 12 -0.70 3.46 -4.51
CA GLU A 12 0.30 4.23 -3.75
C GLU A 12 -0.10 4.36 -2.27
N HIS A 13 -1.39 4.48 -1.96
CA HIS A 13 -1.88 4.44 -0.58
C HIS A 13 -1.62 3.09 0.09
N ILE A 14 -1.85 1.97 -0.61
CA ILE A 14 -1.50 0.63 -0.13
C ILE A 14 0.02 0.55 0.11
N LYS A 15 0.82 1.08 -0.80
CA LYS A 15 2.29 1.02 -0.74
C LYS A 15 2.85 1.78 0.48
N ILE A 16 2.25 2.90 0.87
CA ILE A 16 2.66 3.66 2.07
C ILE A 16 2.56 2.80 3.34
N ALA A 17 1.53 1.95 3.47
CA ALA A 17 1.38 1.04 4.59
C ALA A 17 2.24 -0.23 4.43
N LEU A 18 2.27 -0.78 3.23
CA LEU A 18 2.89 -2.07 2.95
C LEU A 18 4.41 -2.02 3.02
N THR A 19 5.03 -0.94 2.52
CA THR A 19 6.49 -0.78 2.54
C THR A 19 7.07 -0.85 3.95
N PRO A 20 6.64 -0.03 4.93
CA PRO A 20 7.18 -0.13 6.29
C PRO A 20 6.83 -1.47 6.95
N THR A 21 5.66 -2.06 6.66
CA THR A 21 5.27 -3.37 7.21
C THR A 21 6.16 -4.49 6.69
N LEU A 22 6.57 -4.45 5.41
CA LEU A 22 7.49 -5.42 4.83
C LEU A 22 8.92 -5.24 5.37
N LEU A 23 9.39 -3.99 5.50
CA LEU A 23 10.69 -3.70 6.08
C LEU A 23 10.76 -4.12 7.55
N TRP A 24 9.70 -3.80 8.33
CA TRP A 24 9.60 -4.25 9.70
C TRP A 24 9.50 -5.78 9.80
N GLY A 25 8.93 -6.43 8.80
CA GLY A 25 8.91 -7.88 8.70
C GLY A 25 10.30 -8.53 8.71
N LEU A 26 11.34 -7.85 8.26
CA LEU A 26 12.71 -8.36 8.40
C LEU A 26 13.14 -8.37 9.87
N VAL A 27 12.80 -7.32 10.64
CA VAL A 27 13.08 -7.23 12.08
C VAL A 27 12.28 -8.30 12.82
N ASP A 28 10.98 -8.43 12.53
CA ASP A 28 10.12 -9.48 13.10
C ASP A 28 10.67 -10.87 12.82
N GLY A 29 11.27 -11.09 11.64
CA GLY A 29 11.89 -12.35 11.24
C GLY A 29 13.07 -12.73 12.13
N PHE A 30 13.88 -11.78 12.59
CA PHE A 30 14.95 -12.03 13.55
C PHE A 30 14.44 -12.36 14.95
N ILE A 31 13.32 -11.75 15.35
CA ILE A 31 12.75 -11.90 16.71
C ILE A 31 11.86 -13.15 16.79
N PHE A 32 10.97 -13.33 15.82
CA PHE A 32 9.91 -14.35 15.83
C PHE A 32 10.08 -15.43 14.78
N GLY A 33 11.15 -15.42 13.97
CA GLY A 33 11.34 -16.35 12.86
C GLY A 33 11.46 -17.81 13.27
N ALA A 34 11.81 -18.08 14.55
CA ALA A 34 11.80 -19.44 15.12
C ALA A 34 10.40 -19.97 15.42
N ASN A 35 9.36 -19.08 15.42
CA ASN A 35 7.98 -19.51 15.63
C ASN A 35 7.43 -20.14 14.35
N VAL A 36 6.88 -21.35 14.46
CA VAL A 36 6.31 -22.10 13.33
C VAL A 36 5.21 -21.31 12.61
N ASN A 37 4.46 -20.47 13.34
CA ASN A 37 3.35 -19.69 12.82
C ASN A 37 3.81 -18.36 12.19
N TYR A 38 5.09 -18.00 12.23
CA TYR A 38 5.59 -16.69 11.80
C TYR A 38 5.17 -16.34 10.36
N PHE A 39 5.43 -17.23 9.40
CA PHE A 39 5.09 -16.97 8.00
C PHE A 39 3.58 -16.84 7.78
N LEU A 40 2.77 -17.69 8.46
CA LEU A 40 1.32 -17.61 8.42
C LEU A 40 0.82 -16.25 8.97
N ALA A 41 1.33 -15.85 10.12
CA ALA A 41 0.99 -14.60 10.77
C ALA A 41 1.38 -13.41 9.87
N LYS A 42 2.58 -13.44 9.28
CA LYS A 42 3.10 -12.37 8.43
C LYS A 42 2.33 -12.21 7.13
N VAL A 43 2.07 -13.30 6.42
CA VAL A 43 1.28 -13.29 5.18
C VAL A 43 -0.13 -12.78 5.44
N SER A 44 -0.79 -13.30 6.48
CA SER A 44 -2.15 -12.90 6.85
C SER A 44 -2.22 -11.41 7.21
N SER A 45 -1.26 -10.88 7.97
CA SER A 45 -1.19 -9.48 8.34
C SER A 45 -1.00 -8.57 7.12
N VAL A 46 -0.16 -8.96 6.17
CA VAL A 46 0.06 -8.22 4.92
C VAL A 46 -1.20 -8.23 4.05
N LEU A 47 -1.89 -9.38 3.95
CA LEU A 47 -3.15 -9.47 3.21
C LEU A 47 -4.24 -8.57 3.80
N VAL A 48 -4.30 -8.43 5.13
CA VAL A 48 -5.22 -7.47 5.77
C VAL A 48 -4.97 -6.05 5.27
N ILE A 49 -3.73 -5.59 5.20
CA ILE A 49 -3.40 -4.26 4.68
C ILE A 49 -3.87 -4.11 3.22
N ILE A 50 -3.54 -5.08 2.37
CA ILE A 50 -3.88 -5.06 0.94
C ILE A 50 -5.39 -5.01 0.70
N LEU A 51 -6.17 -5.68 1.53
CA LEU A 51 -7.63 -5.75 1.40
C LEU A 51 -8.33 -4.60 2.12
N LEU A 52 -7.92 -4.27 3.34
CA LEU A 52 -8.63 -3.35 4.19
C LEU A 52 -8.52 -1.89 3.70
N ILE A 53 -7.34 -1.49 3.20
CA ILE A 53 -7.16 -0.13 2.67
C ILE A 53 -8.11 0.18 1.51
N PRO A 54 -8.20 -0.63 0.42
CA PRO A 54 -9.16 -0.35 -0.65
C PRO A 54 -10.61 -0.41 -0.17
N ILE A 55 -10.96 -1.38 0.67
CA ILE A 55 -12.33 -1.53 1.17
C ILE A 55 -12.75 -0.26 1.92
N LEU A 56 -11.95 0.22 2.86
CA LEU A 56 -12.26 1.43 3.61
C LEU A 56 -12.22 2.67 2.73
N PHE A 57 -11.22 2.79 1.85
CA PHE A 57 -11.05 3.92 0.94
C PHE A 57 -12.25 4.09 -0.01
N TYR A 58 -12.66 3.04 -0.70
CA TYR A 58 -13.83 3.10 -1.57
C TYR A 58 -15.13 3.18 -0.80
N GLY A 59 -15.19 2.57 0.40
CA GLY A 59 -16.33 2.65 1.30
C GLY A 59 -16.63 4.10 1.70
N TYR A 60 -15.65 4.83 2.21
CA TYR A 60 -15.88 6.22 2.62
C TYR A 60 -16.14 7.15 1.43
N LYS A 61 -15.44 6.97 0.29
CA LYS A 61 -15.68 7.77 -0.93
C LYS A 61 -17.12 7.65 -1.44
N LYS A 62 -17.73 6.48 -1.30
CA LYS A 62 -19.13 6.27 -1.68
C LYS A 62 -20.09 7.12 -0.83
N ILE A 63 -19.74 7.35 0.45
CA ILE A 63 -20.58 8.09 1.42
C ILE A 63 -20.30 9.59 1.34
N VAL A 64 -19.03 10.00 1.43
CA VAL A 64 -18.65 11.40 1.61
C VAL A 64 -18.49 12.15 0.28
N LYS A 65 -18.22 11.45 -0.83
CA LYS A 65 -17.99 12.01 -2.19
C LYS A 65 -16.92 13.12 -2.28
N LYS A 66 -16.08 13.26 -1.26
CA LYS A 66 -14.96 14.22 -1.19
C LYS A 66 -13.70 13.51 -0.74
N ASP A 67 -12.56 13.92 -1.26
CA ASP A 67 -11.27 13.44 -0.82
C ASP A 67 -10.86 14.21 0.44
N LEU A 68 -10.79 13.53 1.57
CA LEU A 68 -10.39 14.08 2.85
C LEU A 68 -9.07 13.42 3.28
N PHE A 69 -7.97 14.13 3.17
CA PHE A 69 -6.63 13.67 3.54
C PHE A 69 -6.56 13.09 4.98
N VAL A 70 -7.33 13.68 5.92
CA VAL A 70 -7.40 13.20 7.29
C VAL A 70 -8.00 11.79 7.37
N VAL A 71 -9.03 11.49 6.56
CA VAL A 71 -9.66 10.17 6.51
C VAL A 71 -8.68 9.13 5.95
N ASP A 72 -7.89 9.49 4.94
CA ASP A 72 -6.89 8.60 4.37
C ASP A 72 -5.82 8.20 5.41
N ILE A 73 -5.39 9.16 6.25
CA ILE A 73 -4.48 8.89 7.37
C ILE A 73 -5.12 7.95 8.40
N VAL A 74 -6.39 8.17 8.76
CA VAL A 74 -7.11 7.32 9.72
C VAL A 74 -7.25 5.89 9.18
N ILE A 75 -7.61 5.73 7.91
CA ILE A 75 -7.69 4.42 7.24
C ILE A 75 -6.35 3.68 7.30
N PHE A 76 -5.26 4.40 7.03
CA PHE A 76 -3.90 3.87 7.10
C PHE A 76 -3.59 3.30 8.51
N TYR A 77 -3.85 4.08 9.57
CA TYR A 77 -3.61 3.61 10.93
C TYR A 77 -4.50 2.44 11.33
N ILE A 78 -5.78 2.46 10.97
CA ILE A 78 -6.71 1.34 11.21
C ILE A 78 -6.18 0.07 10.54
N ALA A 79 -5.75 0.14 9.29
CA ALA A 79 -5.22 -1.01 8.57
C ALA A 79 -3.96 -1.60 9.22
N ILE A 80 -3.04 -0.75 9.68
CA ILE A 80 -1.82 -1.19 10.38
C ILE A 80 -2.17 -1.82 11.72
N ILE A 81 -3.03 -1.19 12.53
CA ILE A 81 -3.42 -1.72 13.84
C ILE A 81 -4.08 -3.10 13.68
N CYS A 82 -5.07 -3.23 12.78
CA CYS A 82 -5.73 -4.51 12.51
C CYS A 82 -4.73 -5.58 12.04
N SER A 83 -3.80 -5.21 11.17
CA SER A 83 -2.74 -6.09 10.68
C SER A 83 -1.86 -6.59 11.82
N GLN A 84 -1.41 -5.70 12.71
CA GLN A 84 -0.54 -6.07 13.84
C GLN A 84 -1.27 -6.89 14.91
N LEU A 85 -2.54 -6.59 15.16
CA LEU A 85 -3.37 -7.39 16.06
C LEU A 85 -3.52 -8.82 15.54
N LEU A 86 -3.80 -8.99 14.24
CA LEU A 86 -3.89 -10.31 13.62
C LEU A 86 -2.54 -11.03 13.65
N PHE A 87 -1.44 -10.33 13.39
CA PHE A 87 -0.09 -10.90 13.46
C PHE A 87 0.19 -11.46 14.85
N ASN A 88 0.01 -10.67 15.91
CA ASN A 88 0.23 -11.09 17.29
C ASN A 88 -0.71 -12.25 17.68
N PHE A 89 -1.97 -12.19 17.29
CA PHE A 89 -2.94 -13.26 17.56
C PHE A 89 -2.47 -14.59 16.96
N LEU A 90 -2.07 -14.61 15.68
CA LEU A 90 -1.64 -15.81 14.98
C LEU A 90 -0.30 -16.37 15.50
N LEU A 91 0.59 -15.53 16.02
CA LEU A 91 1.81 -16.00 16.69
C LEU A 91 1.50 -16.77 17.98
N GLY A 92 0.43 -16.38 18.70
CA GLY A 92 0.01 -17.02 19.94
C GLY A 92 -0.84 -18.29 19.77
N VAL A 93 -1.29 -18.60 18.54
CA VAL A 93 -2.06 -19.82 18.26
C VAL A 93 -1.16 -21.05 18.34
N SER A 94 -1.75 -22.22 18.66
CA SER A 94 -1.04 -23.51 18.62
C SER A 94 -0.32 -23.71 17.29
N PRO A 95 0.86 -24.38 17.30
CA PRO A 95 1.64 -24.60 16.07
C PRO A 95 0.78 -25.25 14.97
N VAL A 96 0.77 -24.61 13.79
CA VAL A 96 0.02 -25.13 12.64
C VAL A 96 0.75 -26.31 12.00
N ASN A 97 0.01 -27.10 11.20
CA ASN A 97 0.55 -28.20 10.45
C ASN A 97 1.70 -27.73 9.52
N PHE A 98 2.71 -28.59 9.37
CA PHE A 98 3.87 -28.35 8.51
C PHE A 98 3.49 -27.91 7.08
N ILE A 99 2.43 -28.50 6.50
CA ILE A 99 1.94 -28.12 5.17
C ILE A 99 1.49 -26.66 5.14
N ILE A 100 0.76 -26.19 6.17
CA ILE A 100 0.30 -24.80 6.26
C ILE A 100 1.49 -23.84 6.42
N CYS A 101 2.46 -24.23 7.25
CA CYS A 101 3.70 -23.46 7.43
C CYS A 101 4.46 -23.31 6.09
N TYR A 102 4.65 -24.40 5.36
CA TYR A 102 5.31 -24.39 4.06
C TYR A 102 4.58 -23.54 3.03
N LEU A 103 3.25 -23.72 2.89
CA LEU A 103 2.43 -22.92 1.98
C LEU A 103 2.46 -21.44 2.34
N SER A 104 2.48 -21.11 3.62
CA SER A 104 2.58 -19.72 4.08
C SER A 104 3.95 -19.11 3.77
N CYS A 105 5.03 -19.89 3.89
CA CYS A 105 6.37 -19.46 3.49
C CYS A 105 6.42 -19.16 1.99
N VAL A 106 5.92 -20.06 1.14
CA VAL A 106 5.80 -19.81 -0.31
C VAL A 106 4.92 -18.59 -0.59
N GLY A 107 3.78 -18.46 0.12
CA GLY A 107 2.89 -17.31 0.03
C GLY A 107 3.60 -15.98 0.36
N ALA A 108 4.50 -15.96 1.34
CA ALA A 108 5.27 -14.76 1.68
C ALA A 108 6.16 -14.31 0.51
N PHE A 109 6.86 -15.24 -0.14
CA PHE A 109 7.67 -14.93 -1.32
C PHE A 109 6.82 -14.46 -2.50
N VAL A 110 5.66 -15.09 -2.73
CA VAL A 110 4.72 -14.68 -3.79
C VAL A 110 4.21 -13.28 -3.54
N VAL A 111 3.77 -12.96 -2.32
CA VAL A 111 3.26 -11.61 -1.96
C VAL A 111 4.37 -10.56 -2.14
N PHE A 112 5.59 -10.84 -1.68
CA PHE A 112 6.72 -9.95 -1.85
C PHE A 112 7.09 -9.76 -3.33
N GLY A 113 7.13 -10.83 -4.11
CA GLY A 113 7.39 -10.79 -5.55
C GLY A 113 6.32 -10.00 -6.30
N CYS A 114 5.04 -10.22 -6.00
CA CYS A 114 3.93 -9.43 -6.55
C CYS A 114 4.04 -7.94 -6.19
N TYR A 115 4.36 -7.63 -4.93
CA TYR A 115 4.59 -6.25 -4.51
C TYR A 115 5.68 -5.56 -5.34
N MET A 116 6.83 -6.20 -5.51
CA MET A 116 7.93 -5.67 -6.31
C MET A 116 7.54 -5.53 -7.78
N LEU A 117 6.91 -6.56 -8.35
CA LEU A 117 6.49 -6.57 -9.75
C LEU A 117 5.47 -5.45 -10.04
N LEU A 118 4.43 -5.32 -9.22
CA LEU A 118 3.39 -4.31 -9.39
C LEU A 118 3.89 -2.88 -9.14
N THR A 119 4.94 -2.74 -8.32
CA THR A 119 5.58 -1.44 -8.09
C THR A 119 6.42 -1.00 -9.30
N LEU A 120 7.13 -1.93 -9.93
CA LEU A 120 7.98 -1.65 -11.11
C LEU A 120 7.17 -1.58 -12.40
N LEU A 121 6.19 -2.47 -12.56
CA LEU A 121 5.35 -2.63 -13.75
C LEU A 121 3.87 -2.47 -13.37
N PRO A 122 3.40 -1.24 -13.10
CA PRO A 122 2.01 -1.02 -12.70
C PRO A 122 1.05 -1.44 -13.81
N LEU A 123 0.05 -2.25 -13.44
CA LEU A 123 -1.01 -2.68 -14.37
C LEU A 123 -1.86 -1.47 -14.78
N ARG A 124 -2.41 -1.52 -16.03
CA ARG A 124 -3.30 -0.47 -16.54
C ARG A 124 -4.75 -0.62 -16.03
N ASN A 125 -4.91 -0.67 -14.71
CA ASN A 125 -6.20 -0.76 -14.03
C ASN A 125 -6.49 0.52 -13.25
N PHE A 126 -7.77 0.73 -12.88
CA PHE A 126 -8.21 1.92 -12.13
C PHE A 126 -7.48 2.12 -10.79
N ILE A 127 -7.04 1.04 -10.13
CA ILE A 127 -6.29 1.05 -8.86
C ILE A 127 -4.92 1.75 -9.01
N PHE A 128 -4.31 1.64 -10.19
CA PHE A 128 -2.99 2.20 -10.52
C PHE A 128 -3.07 3.55 -11.23
N LYS A 129 -4.28 3.98 -11.58
CA LYS A 129 -4.52 5.24 -12.30
C LYS A 129 -4.53 6.40 -11.31
N ASP A 130 -3.70 7.40 -11.57
CA ASP A 130 -3.71 8.66 -10.83
C ASP A 130 -4.97 9.46 -11.20
N PRO A 131 -5.87 9.79 -10.26
CA PRO A 131 -7.08 10.53 -10.54
C PRO A 131 -6.81 11.96 -11.03
N LEU A 132 -5.66 12.57 -10.68
CA LEU A 132 -5.33 13.94 -11.06
C LEU A 132 -4.77 14.05 -12.49
N THR A 133 -3.88 13.14 -12.89
CA THR A 133 -3.19 13.19 -14.18
C THR A 133 -3.74 12.22 -15.21
N ASN A 134 -4.60 11.28 -14.81
CA ASN A 134 -5.12 10.18 -15.63
C ASN A 134 -4.02 9.28 -16.23
N ARG A 135 -2.82 9.27 -15.62
CA ARG A 135 -1.64 8.51 -16.06
C ARG A 135 -1.28 7.41 -15.05
N TYR A 136 -0.33 6.55 -15.42
CA TYR A 136 0.08 5.38 -14.65
C TYR A 136 1.54 5.49 -14.21
N GLY A 137 1.85 5.03 -12.99
CA GLY A 137 3.20 4.89 -12.45
C GLY A 137 4.04 6.18 -12.52
N PHE A 138 5.32 6.04 -12.80
CA PHE A 138 6.28 7.17 -12.85
C PHE A 138 5.93 8.27 -13.86
N ARG A 139 5.16 7.96 -14.91
CA ARG A 139 4.72 8.94 -15.91
C ARG A 139 3.68 9.93 -15.37
N ALA A 140 3.00 9.61 -14.26
CA ALA A 140 2.10 10.52 -13.59
C ALA A 140 2.86 11.70 -12.97
N HIS A 141 4.04 11.44 -12.38
CA HIS A 141 4.85 12.46 -11.72
C HIS A 141 5.40 13.51 -12.71
N SER A 142 5.87 13.10 -13.88
CA SER A 142 6.33 14.04 -14.93
C SER A 142 5.20 14.94 -15.45
N GLY A 143 3.96 14.44 -15.47
CA GLY A 143 2.77 15.22 -15.85
C GLY A 143 2.43 16.33 -14.87
N LEU A 144 2.54 16.09 -13.56
CA LEU A 144 2.31 17.09 -12.51
C LEU A 144 3.30 18.27 -12.60
N PHE A 145 4.56 17.98 -12.91
CA PHE A 145 5.58 19.01 -13.08
C PHE A 145 5.28 19.93 -14.27
N CYS A 146 4.79 19.37 -15.37
CA CYS A 146 4.41 20.09 -16.58
C CYS A 146 3.17 20.99 -16.36
N LEU A 147 2.15 20.49 -15.65
CA LEU A 147 0.94 21.24 -15.31
C LEU A 147 1.22 22.38 -14.35
N ARG A 148 2.11 22.17 -13.38
CA ARG A 148 2.53 23.22 -12.41
C ARG A 148 3.31 24.34 -13.10
N LYS A 149 4.15 24.02 -14.09
CA LYS A 149 4.88 24.99 -14.89
C LYS A 149 3.91 25.83 -15.74
N LYS A 150 2.96 25.19 -16.42
CA LYS A 150 1.95 25.85 -17.25
C LYS A 150 1.04 26.80 -16.45
N LYS A 151 0.66 26.41 -15.21
CA LYS A 151 -0.13 27.27 -14.30
C LYS A 151 0.66 28.48 -13.81
N LYS A 152 1.99 28.35 -13.62
CA LYS A 152 2.88 29.42 -13.21
C LYS A 152 3.13 30.44 -14.33
N ASP A 153 3.24 29.98 -15.57
CA ASP A 153 3.43 30.81 -16.75
C ASP A 153 2.15 31.57 -17.11
N ASN A 154 0.97 30.94 -17.06
CA ASN A 154 -0.32 31.61 -17.26
C ASN A 154 -0.64 32.64 -16.14
N GLY A 155 -0.17 32.40 -14.90
CA GLY A 155 -0.31 33.38 -13.80
C GLY A 155 0.59 34.59 -13.94
N LYS A 156 1.74 34.46 -14.62
CA LYS A 156 2.63 35.58 -14.92
C LYS A 156 2.05 36.48 -16.05
N HIS A 157 1.47 35.88 -17.08
CA HIS A 157 0.87 36.63 -18.17
C HIS A 157 -0.38 37.46 -17.75
N LYS A 158 -1.15 37.00 -16.74
CA LYS A 158 -2.28 37.74 -16.20
C LYS A 158 -1.91 38.88 -15.28
N ARG A 159 -0.64 39.05 -14.88
CA ARG A 159 -0.15 40.15 -14.03
C ARG A 159 0.54 41.29 -14.82
N ILE A 160 0.68 41.11 -16.13
CA ILE A 160 1.39 42.06 -17.01
C ILE A 160 0.40 42.73 -18.00
N SER A 161 -0.85 42.32 -18.02
CA SER A 161 -1.97 42.96 -18.72
C SER A 161 -2.89 43.64 -17.70
#